data_33fabd6a8df73d4a645eadb19f8c1b0e
#
_entry.id   33fabd6a8df73d4a645eadb19f8c1b0e
#
_cell.length_a   1.000
_cell.length_b   1.000
_cell.length_c   1.000
_cell.angle_alpha   90.00
_cell.angle_beta   90.00
_cell.angle_gamma   90.00
#
_symmetry.space_group_name_H-M   'P 1'
#
loop_
_entity.id
_entity.type
_entity.pdbx_description
1 polymer ?
#
loop_
_entity_poly.entity_id
_entity_poly.type
_entity_poly.pdbx_seq_one_letter_code
_entity_poly.pdbx_strand_id
1 'polypeptide(L)'
;MIKDINMPLFLMNIPTCYSTNVRNNIWMEEYTAKDIVVNKEKAIREIWEVYSFLSSQGFVYLLPTPDDCRLQDLVFVANNGIVLEHLEEETYIASNFRVSNRRGEEIVASKFFEQMGFKVIPCP
;
A
#
# COMPACT_ATOMS: atom_id res chain seq x y z
N MET A 1 -0.68 -7.52 19.14
CA MET A 1 -1.55 -7.75 17.98
C MET A 1 -2.35 -9.02 18.17
N ILE A 2 -3.39 -9.22 17.42
CA ILE A 2 -4.42 -10.24 17.58
C ILE A 2 -3.87 -11.61 17.15
N LYS A 3 -2.93 -12.17 17.93
CA LYS A 3 -2.33 -13.50 17.66
C LYS A 3 -3.32 -14.68 17.76
N ASP A 4 -4.50 -14.43 18.35
CA ASP A 4 -5.48 -15.49 18.63
C ASP A 4 -6.63 -15.54 17.63
N ILE A 5 -6.64 -14.69 16.62
CA ILE A 5 -7.66 -14.72 15.58
C ILE A 5 -7.13 -15.56 14.43
N ASN A 6 -7.66 -16.78 14.32
CA ASN A 6 -7.38 -17.69 13.20
C ASN A 6 -8.11 -17.23 11.91
N MET A 7 -7.87 -15.97 11.52
CA MET A 7 -8.41 -15.35 10.33
C MET A 7 -7.32 -14.57 9.61
N PRO A 8 -7.31 -14.56 8.28
CA PRO A 8 -6.35 -13.77 7.53
C PRO A 8 -6.52 -12.27 7.78
N LEU A 9 -5.40 -11.57 7.81
CA LEU A 9 -5.33 -10.12 7.90
C LEU A 9 -4.87 -9.54 6.57
N PHE A 10 -5.63 -8.60 6.05
CA PHE A 10 -5.31 -7.92 4.79
C PHE A 10 -5.03 -6.45 5.05
N LEU A 11 -4.09 -5.88 4.32
CA LEU A 11 -3.83 -4.45 4.31
C LEU A 11 -4.14 -3.88 2.93
N MET A 12 -4.95 -2.83 2.88
CA MET A 12 -5.32 -2.12 1.65
C MET A 12 -5.10 -0.62 1.83
N ASN A 13 -5.12 0.10 0.74
CA ASN A 13 -5.22 1.56 0.73
C ASN A 13 -6.31 1.99 -0.25
N ILE A 14 -7.06 3.02 0.11
CA ILE A 14 -8.09 3.58 -0.76
C ILE A 14 -7.42 4.51 -1.77
N PRO A 15 -7.65 4.36 -3.09
CA PRO A 15 -6.93 5.07 -4.16
C PRO A 15 -7.41 6.52 -4.35
N THR A 16 -7.60 7.26 -3.26
CA THR A 16 -8.06 8.66 -3.31
C THR A 16 -7.06 9.59 -4.00
N CYS A 17 -5.77 9.28 -3.84
CA CYS A 17 -4.67 10.04 -4.40
C CYS A 17 -4.00 9.35 -5.60
N TYR A 18 -4.52 8.20 -6.02
CA TYR A 18 -3.99 7.48 -7.17
C TYR A 18 -4.06 8.32 -8.44
N SER A 19 -2.92 8.45 -9.10
CA SER A 19 -2.81 9.18 -10.35
C SER A 19 -1.67 8.61 -11.21
N THR A 20 -1.62 9.03 -12.44
CA THR A 20 -0.55 8.72 -13.39
C THR A 20 0.19 9.98 -13.84
N ASN A 21 0.07 11.06 -13.06
CA ASN A 21 0.68 12.35 -13.38
C ASN A 21 2.21 12.28 -13.41
N VAL A 22 2.78 11.40 -12.58
CA VAL A 22 4.20 11.13 -12.56
C VAL A 22 4.46 9.73 -13.09
N ARG A 23 5.34 9.62 -14.06
CA ARG A 23 5.75 8.34 -14.63
C ARG A 23 6.78 7.67 -13.72
N ASN A 24 6.39 6.60 -13.05
CA ASN A 24 7.20 5.90 -12.05
C ASN A 24 7.91 4.65 -12.58
N ASN A 25 7.62 4.25 -13.81
CA ASN A 25 8.27 3.11 -14.44
C ASN A 25 8.44 3.30 -15.95
N ILE A 26 9.35 2.54 -16.54
CA ILE A 26 9.70 2.64 -17.96
C ILE A 26 8.53 2.32 -18.89
N TRP A 27 7.59 1.48 -18.49
CA TRP A 27 6.44 1.11 -19.30
C TRP A 27 5.46 2.28 -19.50
N MET A 28 5.45 3.24 -18.59
CA MET A 28 4.63 4.44 -18.70
C MET A 28 5.18 5.44 -19.72
N GLU A 29 6.44 5.32 -20.11
CA GLU A 29 7.07 6.21 -21.10
C GLU A 29 6.53 6.01 -22.52
N GLU A 30 6.03 4.80 -22.80
CA GLU A 30 5.50 4.43 -24.11
C GLU A 30 4.09 4.99 -24.38
N TYR A 31 3.40 5.49 -23.32
CA TYR A 31 2.03 5.97 -23.43
C TYR A 31 1.96 7.50 -23.44
N THR A 32 1.00 8.03 -24.18
CA THR A 32 0.69 9.48 -24.11
C THR A 32 -0.05 9.81 -22.81
N ALA A 33 -0.03 11.09 -22.42
CA ALA A 33 -0.77 11.55 -21.24
C ALA A 33 -2.28 11.27 -21.31
N LYS A 34 -2.85 11.12 -22.53
CA LYS A 34 -4.26 10.79 -22.74
C LYS A 34 -4.56 9.31 -22.51
N ASP A 35 -3.57 8.44 -22.76
CA ASP A 35 -3.75 6.99 -22.67
C ASP A 35 -3.73 6.49 -21.23
N ILE A 36 -3.14 7.27 -20.32
CA ILE A 36 -2.89 6.87 -18.93
C ILE A 36 -3.71 7.68 -17.90
N VAL A 37 -4.80 8.31 -18.32
CA VAL A 37 -5.69 9.05 -17.40
C VAL A 37 -6.44 8.08 -16.50
N VAL A 38 -6.28 8.25 -15.18
CA VAL A 38 -7.00 7.44 -14.19
C VAL A 38 -8.47 7.85 -14.11
N ASN A 39 -9.35 6.89 -14.30
CA ASN A 39 -10.76 7.03 -13.95
C ASN A 39 -10.94 6.74 -12.46
N LYS A 40 -10.95 7.79 -11.63
CA LYS A 40 -11.02 7.66 -10.17
C LYS A 40 -12.31 6.98 -9.69
N GLU A 41 -13.45 7.27 -10.29
CA GLU A 41 -14.71 6.63 -9.90
C GLU A 41 -14.67 5.11 -10.15
N LYS A 42 -14.13 4.72 -11.29
CA LYS A 42 -13.94 3.31 -11.61
C LYS A 42 -12.96 2.66 -10.64
N ALA A 43 -11.83 3.30 -10.34
CA ALA A 43 -10.83 2.79 -9.40
C ALA A 43 -11.42 2.59 -8.00
N ILE A 44 -12.20 3.55 -7.49
CA ILE A 44 -12.88 3.44 -6.19
C ILE A 44 -13.90 2.30 -6.19
N ARG A 45 -14.65 2.12 -7.26
CA ARG A 45 -15.62 1.03 -7.38
C ARG A 45 -14.93 -0.34 -7.36
N GLU A 46 -13.88 -0.49 -8.15
CA GLU A 46 -13.12 -1.73 -8.23
C GLU A 46 -12.45 -2.08 -6.89
N ILE A 47 -11.85 -1.10 -6.21
CA ILE A 47 -11.23 -1.35 -4.89
C ILE A 47 -12.29 -1.70 -3.85
N TRP A 48 -13.50 -1.14 -3.95
CA TRP A 48 -14.61 -1.47 -3.07
C TRP A 48 -15.08 -2.92 -3.25
N GLU A 49 -15.10 -3.41 -4.48
CA GLU A 49 -15.41 -4.81 -4.77
C GLU A 49 -14.36 -5.75 -4.15
N VAL A 50 -13.08 -5.42 -4.30
CA VAL A 50 -11.98 -6.16 -3.67
C VAL A 50 -12.07 -6.11 -2.14
N TYR A 51 -12.31 -4.93 -1.56
CA TYR A 51 -12.50 -4.76 -0.12
C TYR A 51 -13.66 -5.62 0.39
N SER A 52 -14.81 -5.59 -0.29
CA SER A 52 -15.99 -6.37 0.08
C SER A 52 -15.71 -7.87 0.04
N PHE A 53 -14.97 -8.34 -0.95
CA PHE A 53 -14.54 -9.73 -1.04
C PHE A 53 -13.59 -10.09 0.12
N LEU A 54 -12.54 -9.33 0.33
CA LEU A 54 -11.54 -9.61 1.37
C LEU A 54 -12.14 -9.55 2.78
N SER A 55 -13.03 -8.59 3.04
CA SER A 55 -13.71 -8.47 4.34
C SER A 55 -14.68 -9.61 4.64
N SER A 56 -15.11 -10.34 3.62
CA SER A 56 -15.85 -11.60 3.80
C SER A 56 -14.95 -12.77 4.19
N GLN A 57 -13.64 -12.66 3.99
CA GLN A 57 -12.67 -13.72 4.25
C GLN A 57 -11.84 -13.49 5.53
N GLY A 58 -11.74 -12.25 6.00
CA GLY A 58 -10.89 -11.89 7.12
C GLY A 58 -10.97 -10.42 7.50
N PHE A 59 -10.01 -9.97 8.30
CA PHE A 59 -9.91 -8.56 8.66
C PHE A 59 -9.20 -7.75 7.60
N VAL A 60 -9.74 -6.59 7.27
CA VAL A 60 -9.10 -5.63 6.35
C VAL A 60 -8.75 -4.37 7.10
N TYR A 61 -7.45 -4.06 7.16
CA TYR A 61 -6.95 -2.78 7.61
C TYR A 61 -6.77 -1.83 6.43
N LEU A 62 -7.04 -0.56 6.65
CA LEU A 62 -6.83 0.48 5.65
C LEU A 62 -5.61 1.33 6.04
N LEU A 63 -4.57 1.24 5.23
CA LEU A 63 -3.41 2.13 5.37
C LEU A 63 -3.85 3.57 5.10
N PRO A 64 -3.59 4.51 6.02
CA PRO A 64 -4.02 5.88 5.85
C PRO A 64 -3.32 6.56 4.66
N THR A 65 -4.08 7.36 3.92
CA THR A 65 -3.54 8.17 2.82
C THR A 65 -3.23 9.57 3.35
N PRO A 66 -1.98 10.08 3.17
CA PRO A 66 -1.65 11.46 3.51
C PRO A 66 -2.49 12.48 2.72
N ASP A 67 -2.88 13.58 3.37
CA ASP A 67 -3.77 14.60 2.79
C ASP A 67 -3.17 15.33 1.58
N ASP A 68 -1.84 15.37 1.49
CA ASP A 68 -1.13 16.09 0.42
C ASP A 68 -1.08 15.35 -0.92
N CYS A 69 -1.57 14.12 -0.96
CA CYS A 69 -1.65 13.30 -2.19
C CYS A 69 -0.34 13.17 -3.00
N ARG A 70 0.83 13.32 -2.37
CA ARG A 70 2.11 13.18 -3.07
C ARG A 70 2.47 11.74 -3.42
N LEU A 71 1.90 10.78 -2.69
CA LEU A 71 2.18 9.35 -2.84
C LEU A 71 1.13 8.70 -3.74
N GLN A 72 1.22 8.97 -5.04
CA GLN A 72 0.22 8.52 -6.02
C GLN A 72 0.08 6.99 -6.10
N ASP A 73 1.14 6.25 -5.80
CA ASP A 73 1.18 4.79 -5.93
C ASP A 73 0.99 4.05 -4.58
N LEU A 74 0.62 4.77 -3.51
CA LEU A 74 0.41 4.19 -2.18
C LEU A 74 -0.64 3.06 -2.18
N VAL A 75 -1.55 3.06 -3.14
CA VAL A 75 -2.54 1.98 -3.34
C VAL A 75 -1.90 0.60 -3.57
N PHE A 76 -0.67 0.56 -4.07
CA PHE A 76 0.09 -0.68 -4.27
C PHE A 76 0.81 -1.10 -2.99
N VAL A 77 0.04 -1.35 -1.93
CA VAL A 77 0.53 -1.59 -0.55
C VAL A 77 1.55 -2.71 -0.46
N ALA A 78 1.42 -3.75 -1.30
CA ALA A 78 2.36 -4.88 -1.34
C ALA A 78 3.78 -4.47 -1.73
N ASN A 79 3.97 -3.30 -2.35
CA ASN A 79 5.28 -2.79 -2.70
C ASN A 79 6.00 -2.09 -1.52
N ASN A 80 5.28 -1.77 -0.45
CA ASN A 80 5.82 -0.96 0.65
C ASN A 80 6.72 -1.74 1.59
N GLY A 81 6.68 -3.08 1.54
CA GLY A 81 7.50 -3.93 2.36
C GLY A 81 6.99 -5.37 2.46
N ILE A 82 7.56 -6.12 3.38
CA ILE A 82 7.18 -7.51 3.62
C ILE A 82 7.04 -7.79 5.12
N VAL A 83 6.00 -8.53 5.47
CA VAL A 83 5.76 -9.04 6.82
C VAL A 83 6.42 -10.41 6.99
N LEU A 84 7.15 -10.59 8.08
CA LEU A 84 7.78 -11.86 8.48
C LEU A 84 7.07 -12.39 9.73
N GLU A 85 6.03 -13.18 9.53
CA GLU A 85 5.20 -13.73 10.61
C GLU A 85 5.85 -14.95 11.31
N HIS A 86 6.80 -15.59 10.64
CA HIS A 86 7.46 -16.80 11.14
C HIS A 86 8.54 -16.53 12.20
N LEU A 87 8.86 -15.28 12.47
CA LEU A 87 9.82 -14.89 13.49
C LEU A 87 9.15 -14.80 14.86
N GLU A 88 9.93 -15.03 15.94
CA GLU A 88 9.44 -14.88 17.32
C GLU A 88 8.90 -13.45 17.58
N GLU A 89 9.57 -12.44 17.01
CA GLU A 89 9.14 -11.05 17.01
C GLU A 89 8.55 -10.70 15.63
N GLU A 90 7.28 -10.33 15.61
CA GLU A 90 6.61 -9.91 14.39
C GLU A 90 7.38 -8.75 13.73
N THR A 91 7.87 -9.00 12.54
CA THR A 91 8.80 -8.08 11.88
C THR A 91 8.25 -7.62 10.53
N TYR A 92 8.35 -6.33 10.27
CA TYR A 92 8.07 -5.72 8.96
C TYR A 92 9.36 -5.15 8.38
N ILE A 93 9.73 -5.58 7.18
CA ILE A 93 10.86 -5.01 6.43
C ILE A 93 10.30 -4.00 5.45
N ALA A 94 10.57 -2.72 5.70
CA ALA A 94 10.12 -1.63 4.84
C ALA A 94 10.95 -1.54 3.56
N SER A 95 10.29 -1.31 2.43
CA SER A 95 10.95 -1.15 1.13
C SER A 95 11.89 0.05 1.09
N ASN A 96 12.90 -0.03 0.21
CA ASN A 96 13.76 1.10 -0.15
C ASN A 96 13.50 1.46 -1.62
N PHE A 97 12.62 2.43 -1.86
CA PHE A 97 12.24 2.81 -3.21
C PHE A 97 13.38 3.55 -3.94
N ARG A 98 13.76 3.03 -5.09
CA ARG A 98 14.70 3.67 -6.00
C ARG A 98 14.12 4.96 -6.60
N VAL A 99 12.83 4.92 -6.96
CA VAL A 99 12.12 6.04 -7.59
C VAL A 99 11.76 7.08 -6.54
N SER A 100 12.27 8.29 -6.70
CA SER A 100 12.11 9.38 -5.72
C SER A 100 10.65 9.73 -5.42
N ASN A 101 9.76 9.62 -6.42
CA ASN A 101 8.34 9.94 -6.28
C ASN A 101 7.55 8.93 -5.45
N ARG A 102 8.14 7.75 -5.19
CA ARG A 102 7.56 6.74 -4.30
C ARG A 102 8.14 6.77 -2.89
N ARG A 103 9.24 7.50 -2.69
CA ARG A 103 9.84 7.64 -1.36
C ARG A 103 8.89 8.36 -0.42
N GLY A 104 8.64 7.72 0.72
CA GLY A 104 7.63 8.15 1.69
C GLY A 104 6.48 7.17 1.83
N GLU A 105 6.21 6.33 0.82
CA GLU A 105 5.22 5.24 0.95
C GLU A 105 5.65 4.27 2.06
N GLU A 106 6.93 3.91 2.10
CA GLU A 106 7.53 3.07 3.13
C GLU A 106 7.43 3.70 4.54
N ILE A 107 7.45 5.03 4.63
CA ILE A 107 7.30 5.74 5.91
C ILE A 107 5.87 5.60 6.44
N VAL A 108 4.87 5.73 5.57
CA VAL A 108 3.46 5.57 5.94
C VAL A 108 3.21 4.15 6.42
N ALA A 109 3.71 3.15 5.68
CA ALA A 109 3.58 1.75 6.03
C ALA A 109 4.34 1.42 7.34
N SER A 110 5.58 1.92 7.51
CA SER A 110 6.37 1.72 8.71
C SER A 110 5.65 2.20 9.96
N LYS A 111 5.12 3.43 9.94
CA LYS A 111 4.35 3.98 11.07
C LYS A 111 3.11 3.14 11.40
N PHE A 112 2.42 2.64 10.38
CA PHE A 112 1.29 1.76 10.58
C PHE A 112 1.71 0.47 11.30
N PHE A 113 2.76 -0.21 10.82
CA PHE A 113 3.23 -1.45 11.41
C PHE A 113 3.83 -1.26 12.81
N GLU A 114 4.54 -0.15 13.06
CA GLU A 114 5.01 0.22 14.42
C GLU A 114 3.83 0.36 15.40
N GLN A 115 2.75 1.05 15.00
CA GLN A 115 1.55 1.20 15.82
C GLN A 115 0.83 -0.12 16.07
N MET A 116 0.96 -1.07 15.15
CA MET A 116 0.44 -2.43 15.30
C MET A 116 1.34 -3.34 16.15
N GLY A 117 2.49 -2.84 16.61
CA GLY A 117 3.43 -3.55 17.48
C GLY A 117 4.49 -4.37 16.77
N PHE A 118 4.66 -4.17 15.47
CA PHE A 118 5.73 -4.82 14.71
C PHE A 118 7.08 -4.14 14.95
N LYS A 119 8.13 -4.94 14.94
CA LYS A 119 9.48 -4.45 14.73
C LYS A 119 9.66 -4.05 13.28
N VAL A 120 9.96 -2.79 13.03
CA VAL A 120 10.19 -2.29 11.67
C VAL A 120 11.67 -2.20 11.36
N ILE A 121 12.07 -2.80 10.25
CA ILE A 121 13.46 -2.81 9.76
C ILE A 121 13.47 -2.18 8.36
N PRO A 122 14.23 -1.09 8.13
CA PRO A 122 14.39 -0.55 6.79
C PRO A 122 15.23 -1.51 5.93
N CYS A 123 14.82 -1.69 4.67
CA CYS A 123 15.66 -2.38 3.69
C CYS A 123 16.85 -1.48 3.34
N PRO A 124 18.10 -2.03 3.38
CA PRO A 124 19.32 -1.28 3.09
C PRO A 124 19.41 -0.77 1.64
#